data_880a19c24a821fc797624217bb24571b
#
_entry.id   880a19c24a821fc797624217bb24571b
#
_cell.length_a   1.000
_cell.length_b   1.000
_cell.length_c   1.000
_cell.angle_alpha   90.00
_cell.angle_beta   90.00
_cell.angle_gamma   90.00
#
_symmetry.space_group_name_H-M   'P 1'
#
loop_
_entity.id
_entity.type
_entity.pdbx_description
1 polymer ?
#
loop_
_entity_poly.entity_id
_entity_poly.type
_entity_poly.pdbx_seq_one_letter_code
_entity_poly.pdbx_strand_id
1 'polypeptide(L)'
;MTGNAVTIPNEYDTKRTPLQEEDEAMAIIPNPYVIERSSRGERSYDVYSRLLMDRIIFLGTPINDDVANMIIAQLLFLEADNPGRDISIYINSPGGSVSAGMAIYDTMQFLKSPVNTICMGMAASMGSFLLCAGRNGKRSALPHSRIMIHQPSGGAQGTAADIEIQAREILYLRAQMNDLYVKHTGKALAQIENDMQRDFFMSAEEAKAYGLIDHVITNRDEVIAASAISGALTATK
;
A
#
# COMPACT_ATOMS: atom_id res chain seq x y z
N MET A 1 62.77 -33.80 -2.36
CA MET A 1 61.33 -34.10 -2.51
C MET A 1 60.63 -32.77 -2.67
N THR A 2 60.39 -32.38 -3.89
CA THR A 2 59.84 -31.06 -4.26
C THR A 2 58.31 -31.19 -4.42
N GLY A 3 57.59 -30.55 -3.53
CA GLY A 3 56.13 -30.49 -3.58
C GLY A 3 55.66 -29.43 -4.57
N ASN A 4 54.98 -29.88 -5.65
CA ASN A 4 54.33 -29.01 -6.61
C ASN A 4 53.11 -28.35 -6.00
N ALA A 5 53.13 -27.01 -5.87
CA ALA A 5 51.96 -26.20 -5.60
C ALA A 5 51.12 -26.09 -6.87
N VAL A 6 49.91 -26.61 -6.86
CA VAL A 6 48.91 -26.42 -7.91
C VAL A 6 48.29 -25.04 -7.73
N THR A 7 48.61 -24.11 -8.61
CA THR A 7 47.98 -22.79 -8.70
C THR A 7 46.67 -22.95 -9.46
N ILE A 8 45.53 -22.75 -8.80
CA ILE A 8 44.22 -22.68 -9.46
C ILE A 8 44.08 -21.26 -10.00
N PRO A 9 43.79 -21.05 -11.30
CA PRO A 9 43.50 -19.72 -11.83
C PRO A 9 42.16 -19.21 -11.28
N ASN A 10 42.20 -18.03 -10.75
CA ASN A 10 41.00 -17.32 -10.31
C ASN A 10 40.35 -16.65 -11.54
N GLU A 11 39.53 -17.39 -12.26
CA GLU A 11 38.79 -16.93 -13.45
C GLU A 11 37.39 -16.48 -13.07
N TYR A 12 37.29 -15.42 -12.25
CA TYR A 12 36.08 -14.59 -12.15
C TYR A 12 36.45 -13.10 -12.22
N ASP A 13 37.16 -12.74 -13.31
CA ASP A 13 37.19 -11.36 -13.77
C ASP A 13 35.92 -11.14 -14.59
N THR A 14 34.81 -10.88 -13.89
CA THR A 14 33.59 -10.41 -14.52
C THR A 14 33.81 -8.98 -14.98
N LYS A 15 34.41 -8.81 -16.14
CA LYS A 15 34.27 -7.59 -16.93
C LYS A 15 32.77 -7.42 -17.20
N ARG A 16 32.13 -6.54 -16.43
CA ARG A 16 30.81 -6.02 -16.79
C ARG A 16 30.93 -5.46 -18.19
N THR A 17 30.24 -6.07 -19.13
CA THR A 17 30.13 -5.58 -20.49
C THR A 17 29.44 -4.24 -20.48
N PRO A 18 29.85 -3.26 -21.32
CA PRO A 18 29.25 -1.92 -21.40
C PRO A 18 27.77 -1.86 -21.84
N LEU A 19 27.12 -3.01 -22.00
CA LEU A 19 25.74 -3.14 -22.47
C LEU A 19 24.71 -3.23 -21.32
N GLN A 20 25.10 -3.05 -20.05
CA GLN A 20 24.19 -3.04 -18.90
C GLN A 20 24.01 -1.64 -18.28
N GLU A 21 24.53 -0.59 -18.91
CA GLU A 21 24.16 0.81 -18.69
C GLU A 21 23.15 1.29 -19.77
N GLU A 22 22.39 0.36 -20.39
CA GLU A 22 21.21 0.79 -21.13
C GLU A 22 20.19 1.27 -20.10
N ASP A 23 20.23 2.62 -19.88
CA ASP A 23 19.08 3.43 -19.56
C ASP A 23 17.84 2.62 -19.12
N GLU A 24 17.62 2.45 -17.84
CA GLU A 24 16.27 2.56 -17.32
C GLU A 24 15.81 4.00 -17.63
N ALA A 25 15.63 4.29 -18.91
CA ALA A 25 14.86 5.43 -19.34
C ALA A 25 13.52 5.26 -18.66
N MET A 26 13.35 5.95 -17.53
CA MET A 26 12.07 6.05 -16.84
C MET A 26 11.08 6.45 -17.94
N ALA A 27 10.24 5.52 -18.36
CA ALA A 27 9.20 5.79 -19.32
C ALA A 27 8.38 6.94 -18.72
N ILE A 28 8.59 8.15 -19.23
CA ILE A 28 7.78 9.31 -18.86
C ILE A 28 6.40 9.00 -19.42
N ILE A 29 5.55 8.42 -18.57
CA ILE A 29 4.13 8.24 -18.91
C ILE A 29 3.55 9.66 -18.94
N PRO A 30 3.17 10.17 -20.12
CA PRO A 30 2.60 11.50 -20.21
C PRO A 30 1.33 11.53 -19.36
N ASN A 31 1.25 12.47 -18.42
CA ASN A 31 0.05 12.64 -17.60
C ASN A 31 -1.06 13.19 -18.51
N PRO A 32 -2.12 12.43 -18.82
CA PRO A 32 -3.14 12.85 -19.76
C PRO A 32 -3.98 13.99 -19.17
N TYR A 33 -4.34 14.95 -20.00
CA TYR A 33 -5.19 16.07 -19.64
C TYR A 33 -6.64 15.83 -20.07
N VAL A 34 -7.58 16.21 -19.20
CA VAL A 34 -9.02 16.21 -19.46
C VAL A 34 -9.48 17.67 -19.59
N ILE A 35 -10.24 17.98 -20.65
CA ILE A 35 -10.83 19.30 -20.83
C ILE A 35 -12.31 19.22 -20.48
N GLU A 36 -12.71 19.90 -19.42
CA GLU A 36 -14.12 20.06 -19.06
C GLU A 36 -14.68 21.35 -19.65
N ARG A 37 -15.80 21.25 -20.34
CA ARG A 37 -16.55 22.37 -20.91
C ARG A 37 -17.75 22.68 -20.02
N SER A 38 -17.85 23.91 -19.57
CA SER A 38 -18.98 24.39 -18.80
C SER A 38 -19.49 25.72 -19.37
N SER A 39 -20.65 26.20 -18.89
CA SER A 39 -21.17 27.52 -19.24
C SER A 39 -20.24 28.68 -18.84
N ARG A 40 -19.20 28.40 -18.00
CA ARG A 40 -18.22 29.38 -17.54
C ARG A 40 -16.88 29.29 -18.31
N GLY A 41 -16.80 28.46 -19.36
CA GLY A 41 -15.61 28.27 -20.17
C GLY A 41 -15.02 26.85 -20.08
N GLU A 42 -13.85 26.67 -20.68
CA GLU A 42 -13.10 25.43 -20.68
C GLU A 42 -12.04 25.44 -19.56
N ARG A 43 -11.90 24.31 -18.85
CA ARG A 43 -10.84 24.09 -17.86
C ARG A 43 -10.12 22.80 -18.17
N SER A 44 -8.79 22.87 -18.17
CA SER A 44 -7.93 21.70 -18.33
C SER A 44 -7.47 21.21 -16.96
N TYR A 45 -7.58 19.91 -16.72
CA TYR A 45 -7.08 19.22 -15.54
C TYR A 45 -6.22 18.04 -15.97
N ASP A 46 -5.15 17.73 -15.23
CA ASP A 46 -4.58 16.41 -15.30
C ASP A 46 -5.55 15.37 -14.69
N VAL A 47 -5.42 14.10 -15.11
CA VAL A 47 -6.36 13.04 -14.69
C VAL A 47 -6.38 12.85 -13.18
N TYR A 48 -5.22 12.92 -12.50
CA TYR A 48 -5.17 12.73 -11.05
C TYR A 48 -5.84 13.87 -10.29
N SER A 49 -5.59 15.12 -10.71
CA SER A 49 -6.28 16.29 -10.15
C SER A 49 -7.79 16.22 -10.37
N ARG A 50 -8.22 15.71 -11.54
CA ARG A 50 -9.64 15.54 -11.83
C ARG A 50 -10.28 14.47 -10.95
N LEU A 51 -9.61 13.34 -10.74
CA LEU A 51 -10.07 12.27 -9.84
C LEU A 51 -10.09 12.71 -8.39
N LEU A 52 -9.13 13.54 -7.97
CA LEU A 52 -9.10 14.10 -6.62
C LEU A 52 -10.35 14.96 -6.33
N MET A 53 -10.88 15.67 -7.32
CA MET A 53 -12.17 16.41 -7.17
C MET A 53 -13.34 15.45 -6.90
N ASP A 54 -13.27 14.21 -7.37
CA ASP A 54 -14.22 13.14 -7.05
C ASP A 54 -13.86 12.38 -5.76
N ARG A 55 -12.90 12.90 -4.99
CA ARG A 55 -12.40 12.35 -3.73
C ARG A 55 -11.71 10.98 -3.89
N ILE A 56 -11.06 10.80 -5.02
CA ILE A 56 -10.33 9.57 -5.38
C ILE A 56 -8.84 9.86 -5.32
N ILE A 57 -8.11 9.04 -4.56
CA ILE A 57 -6.64 9.05 -4.43
C ILE A 57 -6.11 7.74 -5.01
N PHE A 58 -4.97 7.81 -5.73
CA PHE A 58 -4.28 6.64 -6.25
C PHE A 58 -2.99 6.36 -5.50
N LEU A 59 -2.86 5.13 -4.99
CA LEU A 59 -1.61 4.55 -4.51
C LEU A 59 -1.18 3.47 -5.50
N GLY A 60 -0.51 3.89 -6.59
CA GLY A 60 -0.15 3.05 -7.74
C GLY A 60 1.35 2.71 -7.83
N THR A 61 2.13 2.96 -6.78
CA THR A 61 3.60 2.86 -6.78
C THR A 61 4.09 2.22 -5.48
N PRO A 62 5.40 1.86 -5.39
CA PRO A 62 6.02 1.58 -4.10
C PRO A 62 5.86 2.74 -3.13
N ILE A 63 5.71 2.43 -1.83
CA ILE A 63 5.50 3.41 -0.77
C ILE A 63 6.86 3.88 -0.25
N ASN A 64 7.14 5.16 -0.44
CA ASN A 64 8.27 5.90 0.15
C ASN A 64 7.75 7.18 0.80
N ASP A 65 8.66 7.99 1.36
CA ASP A 65 8.30 9.21 2.10
C ASP A 65 7.61 10.23 1.19
N ASP A 66 8.03 10.39 -0.08
CA ASP A 66 7.43 11.34 -1.01
C ASP A 66 5.98 10.94 -1.36
N VAL A 67 5.76 9.65 -1.63
CA VAL A 67 4.42 9.10 -1.88
C VAL A 67 3.53 9.25 -0.65
N ALA A 68 4.07 8.98 0.55
CA ALA A 68 3.33 9.15 1.79
C ALA A 68 2.92 10.60 2.01
N ASN A 69 3.86 11.54 1.88
CA ASN A 69 3.59 12.97 2.03
C ASN A 69 2.52 13.47 1.04
N MET A 70 2.58 13.00 -0.21
CA MET A 70 1.57 13.35 -1.22
C MET A 70 0.18 12.82 -0.85
N ILE A 71 0.05 11.56 -0.44
CA ILE A 71 -1.22 10.96 -0.04
C ILE A 71 -1.78 11.64 1.22
N ILE A 72 -0.94 11.92 2.21
CA ILE A 72 -1.31 12.63 3.43
C ILE A 72 -1.85 14.03 3.10
N ALA A 73 -1.15 14.77 2.24
CA ALA A 73 -1.61 16.10 1.83
C ALA A 73 -2.97 16.05 1.11
N GLN A 74 -3.19 15.08 0.24
CA GLN A 74 -4.47 14.86 -0.43
C GLN A 74 -5.58 14.49 0.57
N LEU A 75 -5.31 13.62 1.53
CA LEU A 75 -6.25 13.24 2.58
C LEU A 75 -6.66 14.44 3.42
N LEU A 76 -5.71 15.24 3.88
CA LEU A 76 -5.96 16.45 4.68
C LEU A 76 -6.73 17.51 3.87
N PHE A 77 -6.39 17.70 2.61
CA PHE A 77 -7.12 18.60 1.71
C PHE A 77 -8.58 18.17 1.55
N LEU A 78 -8.84 16.89 1.29
CA LEU A 78 -10.20 16.37 1.11
C LEU A 78 -11.02 16.44 2.42
N GLU A 79 -10.38 16.20 3.57
CA GLU A 79 -11.04 16.38 4.88
C GLU A 79 -11.44 17.84 5.09
N ALA A 80 -10.56 18.80 4.77
CA ALA A 80 -10.83 20.22 4.93
C ALA A 80 -11.91 20.73 3.96
N ASP A 81 -11.93 20.19 2.73
CA ASP A 81 -12.92 20.58 1.71
C ASP A 81 -14.34 20.15 2.08
N ASN A 82 -14.52 18.91 2.54
CA ASN A 82 -15.84 18.41 2.95
C ASN A 82 -15.71 17.34 4.04
N PRO A 83 -15.65 17.73 5.32
CA PRO A 83 -15.49 16.82 6.44
C PRO A 83 -16.61 15.77 6.52
N GLY A 84 -16.24 14.53 6.78
CA GLY A 84 -17.16 13.41 6.98
C GLY A 84 -17.68 12.77 5.69
N ARG A 85 -17.38 13.31 4.52
CA ARG A 85 -17.67 12.69 3.24
C ARG A 85 -16.59 11.67 2.90
N ASP A 86 -16.97 10.51 2.37
CA ASP A 86 -16.08 9.41 2.02
C ASP A 86 -14.91 9.85 1.11
N ILE A 87 -13.73 9.30 1.38
CA ILE A 87 -12.54 9.38 0.53
C ILE A 87 -12.23 7.98 0.04
N SER A 88 -11.89 7.78 -1.23
CA SER A 88 -11.56 6.49 -1.81
C SER A 88 -10.08 6.42 -2.18
N ILE A 89 -9.36 5.42 -1.66
CA ILE A 89 -7.97 5.14 -2.06
C ILE A 89 -7.97 3.87 -2.92
N TYR A 90 -7.55 4.02 -4.16
CA TYR A 90 -7.33 2.91 -5.09
C TYR A 90 -5.88 2.45 -4.99
N ILE A 91 -5.68 1.17 -4.71
CA ILE A 91 -4.37 0.60 -4.36
C ILE A 91 -3.93 -0.41 -5.41
N ASN A 92 -2.77 -0.15 -6.02
CA ASN A 92 -2.01 -1.09 -6.85
C ASN A 92 -0.52 -0.93 -6.49
N SER A 93 -0.12 -1.48 -5.35
CA SER A 93 1.20 -1.23 -4.76
C SER A 93 1.84 -2.51 -4.24
N PRO A 94 3.15 -2.70 -4.48
CA PRO A 94 3.92 -3.79 -3.88
C PRO A 94 4.25 -3.56 -2.39
N GLY A 95 3.84 -2.42 -1.81
CA GLY A 95 4.24 -2.01 -0.47
C GLY A 95 5.47 -1.10 -0.47
N GLY A 96 6.25 -1.12 0.60
CA GLY A 96 7.45 -0.28 0.72
C GLY A 96 7.80 0.06 2.17
N SER A 97 8.23 1.29 2.41
CA SER A 97 8.67 1.78 3.73
C SER A 97 7.57 1.65 4.79
N VAL A 98 7.91 1.00 5.90
CA VAL A 98 6.97 0.81 7.03
C VAL A 98 6.62 2.16 7.65
N SER A 99 7.61 3.03 7.91
CA SER A 99 7.37 4.35 8.51
C SER A 99 6.48 5.24 7.64
N ALA A 100 6.74 5.26 6.33
CA ALA A 100 5.93 5.99 5.37
C ALA A 100 4.49 5.45 5.31
N GLY A 101 4.32 4.13 5.31
CA GLY A 101 3.00 3.50 5.36
C GLY A 101 2.25 3.75 6.66
N MET A 102 2.94 3.74 7.81
CA MET A 102 2.33 4.07 9.11
C MET A 102 1.88 5.53 9.16
N ALA A 103 2.60 6.46 8.56
CA ALA A 103 2.18 7.86 8.48
C ALA A 103 0.87 8.03 7.68
N ILE A 104 0.71 7.28 6.58
CA ILE A 104 -0.57 7.25 5.84
C ILE A 104 -1.66 6.62 6.72
N TYR A 105 -1.37 5.47 7.37
CA TYR A 105 -2.31 4.78 8.24
C TYR A 105 -2.85 5.68 9.34
N ASP A 106 -1.96 6.32 10.11
CA ASP A 106 -2.35 7.19 11.21
C ASP A 106 -3.19 8.37 10.70
N THR A 107 -2.85 8.93 9.54
CA THR A 107 -3.65 9.98 8.91
C THR A 107 -5.05 9.46 8.56
N MET A 108 -5.18 8.29 7.92
CA MET A 108 -6.48 7.68 7.62
C MET A 108 -7.34 7.49 8.88
N GLN A 109 -6.73 7.10 10.00
CA GLN A 109 -7.45 6.92 11.28
C GLN A 109 -7.79 8.24 11.98
N PHE A 110 -6.98 9.29 11.78
CA PHE A 110 -7.15 10.62 12.38
C PHE A 110 -8.33 11.39 11.78
N LEU A 111 -8.64 11.18 10.50
CA LEU A 111 -9.70 11.89 9.79
C LEU A 111 -11.10 11.52 10.31
N LYS A 112 -12.04 12.45 10.18
CA LYS A 112 -13.49 12.19 10.38
C LYS A 112 -14.12 11.53 9.17
N SER A 113 -13.62 11.86 7.97
CA SER A 113 -14.05 11.26 6.70
C SER A 113 -13.72 9.77 6.67
N PRO A 114 -14.69 8.90 6.40
CA PRO A 114 -14.43 7.49 6.18
C PRO A 114 -13.51 7.29 4.96
N VAL A 115 -12.49 6.45 5.11
CA VAL A 115 -11.60 6.11 4.02
C VAL A 115 -11.96 4.73 3.47
N ASN A 116 -12.44 4.69 2.23
CA ASN A 116 -12.69 3.46 1.48
C ASN A 116 -11.38 3.02 0.81
N THR A 117 -11.09 1.73 0.82
CA THR A 117 -9.90 1.18 0.16
C THR A 117 -10.28 0.15 -0.88
N ILE A 118 -9.71 0.26 -2.06
CA ILE A 118 -10.03 -0.62 -3.19
C ILE A 118 -8.74 -1.15 -3.82
N CYS A 119 -8.50 -2.45 -3.74
CA CYS A 119 -7.38 -3.08 -4.43
C CYS A 119 -7.70 -3.31 -5.91
N MET A 120 -6.80 -2.83 -6.78
CA MET A 120 -6.80 -3.07 -8.23
C MET A 120 -5.44 -3.63 -8.63
N GLY A 121 -5.39 -4.87 -9.11
CA GLY A 121 -4.14 -5.54 -9.45
C GLY A 121 -3.47 -6.15 -8.22
N MET A 122 -2.67 -5.39 -7.48
CA MET A 122 -1.93 -5.90 -6.32
C MET A 122 -2.01 -4.96 -5.11
N ALA A 123 -2.18 -5.55 -3.92
CA ALA A 123 -1.90 -4.90 -2.66
C ALA A 123 -1.00 -5.84 -1.83
N ALA A 124 0.30 -5.54 -1.76
CA ALA A 124 1.26 -6.37 -1.06
C ALA A 124 1.95 -5.62 0.08
N SER A 125 2.33 -6.34 1.16
CA SER A 125 3.10 -5.78 2.29
C SER A 125 2.40 -4.54 2.88
N MET A 126 3.07 -3.38 2.95
CA MET A 126 2.43 -2.12 3.37
C MET A 126 1.23 -1.72 2.52
N GLY A 127 1.15 -2.13 1.25
CA GLY A 127 -0.04 -1.92 0.41
C GLY A 127 -1.26 -2.70 0.91
N SER A 128 -1.08 -3.97 1.31
CA SER A 128 -2.14 -4.78 1.91
C SER A 128 -2.53 -4.30 3.31
N PHE A 129 -1.57 -3.77 4.06
CA PHE A 129 -1.81 -3.15 5.34
C PHE A 129 -2.74 -1.93 5.22
N LEU A 130 -2.44 -1.02 4.28
CA LEU A 130 -3.30 0.14 4.02
C LEU A 130 -4.66 -0.25 3.45
N LEU A 131 -4.74 -1.31 2.63
CA LEU A 131 -6.02 -1.87 2.17
C LEU A 131 -6.88 -2.32 3.35
N CYS A 132 -6.30 -3.08 4.27
CA CYS A 132 -6.96 -3.58 5.47
C CYS A 132 -7.35 -2.47 6.46
N ALA A 133 -6.62 -1.34 6.44
CA ALA A 133 -6.83 -0.19 7.31
C ALA A 133 -8.02 0.71 6.93
N GLY A 134 -8.64 0.48 5.78
CA GLY A 134 -9.85 1.18 5.37
C GLY A 134 -10.99 1.04 6.37
N ARG A 135 -11.99 1.89 6.25
CA ARG A 135 -13.17 1.85 7.10
C ARG A 135 -13.85 0.49 7.01
N ASN A 136 -14.13 -0.14 8.15
CA ASN A 136 -14.83 -1.40 8.22
C ASN A 136 -16.17 -1.35 7.43
N GLY A 137 -16.41 -2.34 6.58
CA GLY A 137 -17.50 -2.40 5.61
C GLY A 137 -17.23 -1.66 4.30
N LYS A 138 -16.03 -1.03 4.12
CA LYS A 138 -15.68 -0.23 2.94
C LYS A 138 -14.31 -0.60 2.34
N ARG A 139 -13.83 -1.81 2.63
CA ARG A 139 -12.59 -2.37 2.09
C ARG A 139 -12.94 -3.35 0.98
N SER A 140 -12.41 -3.13 -0.22
CA SER A 140 -12.82 -3.90 -1.40
C SER A 140 -11.64 -4.33 -2.24
N ALA A 141 -11.83 -5.34 -3.09
CA ALA A 141 -10.89 -5.71 -4.13
C ALA A 141 -11.64 -6.11 -5.42
N LEU A 142 -11.00 -5.90 -6.57
CA LEU A 142 -11.47 -6.45 -7.84
C LEU A 142 -11.22 -7.97 -7.89
N PRO A 143 -12.01 -8.76 -8.66
CA PRO A 143 -11.99 -10.23 -8.59
C PRO A 143 -10.63 -10.89 -8.84
N HIS A 144 -9.78 -10.27 -9.67
CA HIS A 144 -8.47 -10.80 -10.06
C HIS A 144 -7.31 -10.14 -9.29
N SER A 145 -7.61 -9.34 -8.29
CA SER A 145 -6.58 -8.73 -7.45
C SER A 145 -5.85 -9.78 -6.61
N ARG A 146 -4.56 -9.51 -6.36
CA ARG A 146 -3.72 -10.32 -5.46
C ARG A 146 -3.37 -9.51 -4.23
N ILE A 147 -3.58 -10.11 -3.08
CA ILE A 147 -3.27 -9.51 -1.79
C ILE A 147 -2.18 -10.35 -1.13
N MET A 148 -1.16 -9.72 -0.55
CA MET A 148 -0.07 -10.41 0.11
C MET A 148 0.28 -9.74 1.44
N ILE A 149 0.37 -10.57 2.48
CA ILE A 149 0.85 -10.16 3.80
C ILE A 149 2.16 -10.86 4.10
N HIS A 150 3.05 -10.20 4.80
CA HIS A 150 4.27 -10.74 5.38
C HIS A 150 4.80 -9.84 6.49
N GLN A 151 5.73 -10.35 7.30
CA GLN A 151 6.39 -9.57 8.34
C GLN A 151 7.28 -8.47 7.72
N PRO A 152 7.51 -7.35 8.44
CA PRO A 152 8.44 -6.33 7.98
C PRO A 152 9.84 -6.93 7.80
N SER A 153 10.49 -6.58 6.69
CA SER A 153 11.88 -6.91 6.43
C SER A 153 12.76 -5.69 6.70
N GLY A 154 13.95 -5.93 7.20
CA GLY A 154 14.94 -4.90 7.44
C GLY A 154 16.33 -5.49 7.52
N GLY A 155 17.33 -4.62 7.44
CA GLY A 155 18.75 -4.96 7.63
C GLY A 155 19.39 -3.99 8.60
N ALA A 156 20.49 -4.41 9.22
CA ALA A 156 21.27 -3.58 10.13
C ALA A 156 22.75 -3.66 9.75
N GLN A 157 23.46 -2.54 9.82
CA GLN A 157 24.91 -2.44 9.64
C GLN A 157 25.47 -1.49 10.72
N GLY A 158 26.73 -1.70 11.09
CA GLY A 158 27.41 -0.89 12.08
C GLY A 158 28.04 -1.70 13.19
N THR A 159 28.20 -1.09 14.35
CA THR A 159 28.69 -1.77 15.56
C THR A 159 27.67 -2.77 16.11
N ALA A 160 28.09 -3.67 17.00
CA ALA A 160 27.17 -4.60 17.64
C ALA A 160 26.01 -3.89 18.37
N ALA A 161 26.28 -2.74 18.98
CA ALA A 161 25.27 -1.92 19.63
C ALA A 161 24.27 -1.34 18.62
N ASP A 162 24.72 -0.88 17.45
CA ASP A 162 23.84 -0.35 16.39
C ASP A 162 22.93 -1.46 15.86
N ILE A 163 23.49 -2.65 15.62
CA ILE A 163 22.74 -3.82 15.16
C ILE A 163 21.67 -4.22 16.18
N GLU A 164 21.98 -4.22 17.48
CA GLU A 164 21.03 -4.53 18.54
C GLU A 164 19.88 -3.51 18.59
N ILE A 165 20.17 -2.21 18.44
CA ILE A 165 19.15 -1.16 18.40
C ILE A 165 18.21 -1.36 17.22
N GLN A 166 18.76 -1.59 16.01
CA GLN A 166 17.96 -1.81 14.80
C GLN A 166 17.12 -3.10 14.90
N ALA A 167 17.68 -4.17 15.46
CA ALA A 167 16.95 -5.42 15.68
C ALA A 167 15.75 -5.22 16.61
N ARG A 168 15.93 -4.48 17.71
CA ARG A 168 14.83 -4.13 18.63
C ARG A 168 13.72 -3.33 17.93
N GLU A 169 14.08 -2.35 17.11
CA GLU A 169 13.13 -1.55 16.37
C GLU A 169 12.31 -2.38 15.36
N ILE A 170 12.98 -3.28 14.61
CA ILE A 170 12.28 -4.19 13.68
C ILE A 170 11.30 -5.10 14.45
N LEU A 171 11.68 -5.63 15.61
CA LEU A 171 10.79 -6.47 16.43
C LEU A 171 9.60 -5.66 16.98
N TYR A 172 9.82 -4.42 17.38
CA TYR A 172 8.76 -3.51 17.82
C TYR A 172 7.76 -3.24 16.69
N LEU A 173 8.24 -2.86 15.50
CA LEU A 173 7.39 -2.61 14.33
C LEU A 173 6.62 -3.86 13.91
N ARG A 174 7.25 -5.04 13.98
CA ARG A 174 6.58 -6.31 13.70
C ARG A 174 5.43 -6.56 14.67
N ALA A 175 5.65 -6.39 15.98
CA ALA A 175 4.59 -6.57 16.97
C ALA A 175 3.45 -5.58 16.75
N GLN A 176 3.76 -4.30 16.52
CA GLN A 176 2.77 -3.26 16.25
C GLN A 176 1.94 -3.60 15.01
N MET A 177 2.56 -4.01 13.90
CA MET A 177 1.84 -4.40 12.69
C MET A 177 0.95 -5.61 12.91
N ASN A 178 1.41 -6.62 13.65
CA ASN A 178 0.60 -7.79 13.99
C ASN A 178 -0.67 -7.39 14.76
N ASP A 179 -0.52 -6.54 15.78
CA ASP A 179 -1.65 -6.05 16.59
C ASP A 179 -2.66 -5.26 15.73
N LEU A 180 -2.17 -4.47 14.77
CA LEU A 180 -3.03 -3.72 13.86
C LEU A 180 -3.74 -4.65 12.87
N TYR A 181 -3.10 -5.70 12.36
CA TYR A 181 -3.79 -6.72 11.56
C TYR A 181 -4.85 -7.47 12.39
N VAL A 182 -4.56 -7.83 13.64
CA VAL A 182 -5.56 -8.40 14.58
C VAL A 182 -6.77 -7.47 14.71
N LYS A 183 -6.53 -6.19 14.95
CA LYS A 183 -7.57 -5.15 15.08
C LYS A 183 -8.48 -5.08 13.85
N HIS A 184 -7.90 -5.11 12.67
CA HIS A 184 -8.65 -4.90 11.42
C HIS A 184 -9.27 -6.17 10.84
N THR A 185 -8.67 -7.35 11.07
CA THR A 185 -9.15 -8.63 10.54
C THR A 185 -10.01 -9.43 11.51
N GLY A 186 -9.85 -9.19 12.80
CA GLY A 186 -10.46 -10.00 13.86
C GLY A 186 -9.82 -11.39 14.04
N LYS A 187 -8.69 -11.67 13.36
CA LYS A 187 -7.95 -12.93 13.51
C LYS A 187 -7.19 -12.97 14.83
N ALA A 188 -6.95 -14.18 15.36
CA ALA A 188 -6.10 -14.36 16.52
C ALA A 188 -4.65 -13.97 16.22
N LEU A 189 -3.95 -13.37 17.19
CA LEU A 189 -2.55 -12.94 17.05
C LEU A 189 -1.65 -14.07 16.56
N ALA A 190 -1.77 -15.26 17.15
CA ALA A 190 -0.96 -16.44 16.78
C ALA A 190 -1.15 -16.84 15.29
N GLN A 191 -2.35 -16.65 14.74
CA GLN A 191 -2.61 -16.89 13.32
C GLN A 191 -1.93 -15.83 12.46
N ILE A 192 -2.07 -14.53 12.80
CA ILE A 192 -1.40 -13.44 12.09
C ILE A 192 0.12 -13.63 12.11
N GLU A 193 0.69 -13.93 13.27
CA GLU A 193 2.14 -14.18 13.40
C GLU A 193 2.61 -15.35 12.54
N ASN A 194 1.87 -16.44 12.46
CA ASN A 194 2.19 -17.59 11.64
C ASN A 194 2.10 -17.27 10.15
N ASP A 195 1.01 -16.66 9.71
CA ASP A 195 0.72 -16.39 8.30
C ASP A 195 1.67 -15.32 7.73
N MET A 196 2.10 -14.37 8.56
CA MET A 196 3.07 -13.33 8.17
C MET A 196 4.54 -13.77 8.23
N GLN A 197 4.87 -15.01 8.60
CA GLN A 197 6.27 -15.48 8.65
C GLN A 197 6.96 -15.43 7.28
N ARG A 198 6.21 -15.64 6.21
CA ARG A 198 6.64 -15.62 4.81
C ARG A 198 5.56 -14.96 3.98
N ASP A 199 5.83 -14.74 2.70
CA ASP A 199 4.84 -14.22 1.77
C ASP A 199 3.59 -15.09 1.73
N PHE A 200 2.49 -14.55 2.19
CA PHE A 200 1.20 -15.21 2.20
C PHE A 200 0.26 -14.52 1.20
N PHE A 201 0.14 -15.13 0.03
CA PHE A 201 -0.66 -14.61 -1.08
C PHE A 201 -2.09 -15.09 -1.01
N MET A 202 -3.02 -14.18 -1.27
CA MET A 202 -4.45 -14.42 -1.30
C MET A 202 -5.06 -13.86 -2.58
N SER A 203 -6.05 -14.57 -3.13
CA SER A 203 -7.03 -14.01 -4.07
C SER A 203 -7.96 -13.03 -3.35
N ALA A 204 -8.77 -12.29 -4.09
CA ALA A 204 -9.75 -11.38 -3.51
C ALA A 204 -10.75 -12.11 -2.59
N GLU A 205 -11.25 -13.29 -2.97
CA GLU A 205 -12.17 -14.08 -2.17
C GLU A 205 -11.52 -14.63 -0.89
N GLU A 206 -10.27 -15.11 -0.98
CA GLU A 206 -9.51 -15.55 0.19
C GLU A 206 -9.24 -14.38 1.15
N ALA A 207 -8.88 -13.19 0.64
CA ALA A 207 -8.67 -11.99 1.44
C ALA A 207 -9.96 -11.53 2.16
N LYS A 208 -11.12 -11.69 1.51
CA LYS A 208 -12.43 -11.45 2.12
C LYS A 208 -12.71 -12.46 3.23
N ALA A 209 -12.50 -13.74 2.99
CA ALA A 209 -12.67 -14.79 4.00
C ALA A 209 -11.67 -14.64 5.17
N TYR A 210 -10.49 -14.08 4.89
CA TYR A 210 -9.48 -13.77 5.89
C TYR A 210 -9.88 -12.56 6.75
N GLY A 211 -10.67 -11.63 6.23
CA GLY A 211 -11.09 -10.40 6.90
C GLY A 211 -10.24 -9.18 6.56
N LEU A 212 -9.33 -9.28 5.58
CA LEU A 212 -8.55 -8.14 5.07
C LEU A 212 -9.41 -7.15 4.31
N ILE A 213 -10.45 -7.64 3.63
CA ILE A 213 -11.43 -6.83 2.91
C ILE A 213 -12.84 -7.27 3.24
N ASP A 214 -13.82 -6.44 2.92
CA ASP A 214 -15.24 -6.67 3.18
C ASP A 214 -15.98 -7.17 1.93
N HIS A 215 -15.57 -6.70 0.74
CA HIS A 215 -16.27 -6.97 -0.52
C HIS A 215 -15.31 -7.33 -1.65
N VAL A 216 -15.75 -8.28 -2.51
CA VAL A 216 -15.19 -8.44 -3.86
C VAL A 216 -16.21 -7.79 -4.80
N ILE A 217 -15.79 -6.81 -5.59
CA ILE A 217 -16.64 -5.95 -6.43
C ILE A 217 -16.33 -6.17 -7.90
N THR A 218 -17.35 -6.30 -8.72
CA THR A 218 -17.25 -6.56 -10.16
C THR A 218 -17.55 -5.33 -11.01
N ASN A 219 -18.27 -4.38 -10.44
CA ASN A 219 -18.66 -3.14 -11.12
C ASN A 219 -18.64 -1.94 -10.16
N ARG A 220 -18.68 -0.73 -10.71
CA ARG A 220 -18.59 0.52 -9.96
C ARG A 220 -19.82 0.77 -9.08
N ASP A 221 -20.98 0.29 -9.46
CA ASP A 221 -22.22 0.53 -8.72
C ASP A 221 -22.21 -0.19 -7.37
N GLU A 222 -21.51 -1.33 -7.28
CA GLU A 222 -21.29 -2.05 -6.02
C GLU A 222 -20.47 -1.26 -5.02
N VAL A 223 -19.49 -0.43 -5.47
CA VAL A 223 -18.71 0.48 -4.61
C VAL A 223 -19.63 1.51 -3.98
N ILE A 224 -20.54 2.09 -4.77
CA ILE A 224 -21.47 3.12 -4.34
C ILE A 224 -22.47 2.52 -3.35
N ALA A 225 -22.98 1.31 -3.61
CA ALA A 225 -23.90 0.61 -2.74
C ALA A 225 -23.25 0.24 -1.38
N ALA A 226 -22.02 -0.26 -1.37
CA ALA A 226 -21.26 -0.58 -0.15
C ALA A 226 -21.02 0.68 0.70
N SER A 227 -20.73 1.82 0.06
CA SER A 227 -20.57 3.12 0.74
C SER A 227 -21.89 3.61 1.38
N ALA A 228 -23.03 3.39 0.74
CA ALA A 228 -24.34 3.82 1.22
C ALA A 228 -24.84 2.99 2.42
N ILE A 229 -24.63 1.66 2.41
CA ILE A 229 -25.07 0.77 3.49
C ILE A 229 -24.38 1.07 4.81
N SER A 230 -23.08 1.39 4.78
CA SER A 230 -22.31 1.73 5.98
C SER A 230 -22.76 3.07 6.61
N GLY A 231 -23.24 4.03 5.81
CA GLY A 231 -23.80 5.29 6.31
C GLY A 231 -25.12 5.13 7.08
N ALA A 232 -25.93 4.14 6.71
CA ALA A 232 -27.20 3.86 7.38
C ALA A 232 -27.02 3.20 8.76
N LEU A 233 -25.97 2.38 8.94
CA LEU A 233 -25.67 1.71 10.21
C LEU A 233 -25.07 2.63 11.28
N THR A 234 -24.49 3.77 10.89
CA THR A 234 -23.92 4.75 11.83
C THR A 234 -24.94 5.81 12.29
N ALA A 235 -26.05 5.96 11.59
CA ALA A 235 -27.13 6.91 11.94
C ALA A 235 -28.12 6.38 13.01
N THR A 236 -27.95 5.14 13.47
CA THR A 236 -28.87 4.47 14.42
C THR A 236 -28.23 4.19 15.79
N LYS A 237 -27.21 4.96 16.18
CA LYS A 237 -26.65 4.89 17.55
C LYS A 237 -26.58 6.24 18.20
#